data_cd8f60b6a981c04b74ce4982e5763614
#
_entry.id   cd8f60b6a981c04b74ce4982e5763614
#
_cell.length_a   1.000
_cell.length_b   1.000
_cell.length_c   1.000
_cell.angle_alpha   90.00
_cell.angle_beta   90.00
_cell.angle_gamma   90.00
#
_symmetry.space_group_name_H-M   'P 1'
#
loop_
_entity.id
_entity.type
_entity.pdbx_description
1 polymer ?
#
loop_
_entity_poly.entity_id
_entity_poly.type
_entity_poly.pdbx_seq_one_letter_code
_entity_poly.pdbx_strand_id
1 'polypeptide(L)'
;MLASCAAASAAAVLWSWQRHTMLNYGDAVAHLHIARRIFDSHRPGLTQLGSVWLPLPHLLLVPFVAVYSWWASGIAGMIPSALAYLTSCAGIYRLARHWLAPLPAAIALAFFAVNPNLLYLQTTAMTEPLFLCELIWAVALLVEWREAIDAQAQRATRLLWLVAMVLVAAVFTRYDGWILALLAWIAMGIVLLRRGQLRSRAFWLASAFVVAAPITWFIYNAAAFGDWLDFARGPYSAKAIELRTAVVNGPPHPGWHNPWVSLLFFVKTAEMDAAAVPWGNALLVLSLLGTAWGWLTARRRALLWALLLWLPVPFYAYSIAYGSVPIFIPVWWPHSWYNTRYGMELLAAFALGLGFAAQFALAATREFKPRWIRYAATLPFAVLALNACAIVREGPLTYVEGTRNIDARRPLETQIPPVLRALLATRSGGIVLMETSVYPQLVTLTGIPLRQTINESDKQFYQAALAAPAAHASIVLAFDGDEIDHAVRAHPVGLTAVQRFTAPGQPSATIYVSNAPALNKAPAR
;
A
#
# COMPACT_ATOMS: atom_id res chain seq x y z
N MET A 1 -6.45 25.55 5.99
CA MET A 1 -5.46 24.47 5.90
C MET A 1 -6.06 23.17 5.35
N LEU A 2 -7.08 22.54 5.98
CA LEU A 2 -7.69 21.33 5.41
C LEU A 2 -8.30 21.55 4.01
N ALA A 3 -8.88 22.71 3.77
CA ALA A 3 -9.36 23.09 2.42
C ALA A 3 -8.22 23.14 1.39
N SER A 4 -7.02 23.60 1.78
CA SER A 4 -5.85 23.60 0.90
C SER A 4 -5.34 22.17 0.64
N CYS A 5 -5.38 21.27 1.65
CA CYS A 5 -5.07 19.86 1.46
C CYS A 5 -6.09 19.20 0.51
N ALA A 6 -7.39 19.50 0.67
CA ALA A 6 -8.43 18.99 -0.22
C ALA A 6 -8.26 19.50 -1.66
N ALA A 7 -7.87 20.77 -1.84
CA ALA A 7 -7.57 21.31 -3.16
C ALA A 7 -6.35 20.63 -3.81
N ALA A 8 -5.28 20.36 -3.03
CA ALA A 8 -4.10 19.64 -3.51
C ALA A 8 -4.45 18.19 -3.89
N SER A 9 -5.25 17.49 -3.07
CA SER A 9 -5.77 16.16 -3.37
C SER A 9 -6.59 16.15 -4.66
N ALA A 10 -7.56 17.07 -4.79
CA ALA A 10 -8.41 17.18 -5.97
C ALA A 10 -7.59 17.46 -7.24
N ALA A 11 -6.58 18.34 -7.16
CA ALA A 11 -5.68 18.62 -8.28
C ALA A 11 -4.87 17.37 -8.69
N ALA A 12 -4.34 16.62 -7.72
CA ALA A 12 -3.62 15.36 -8.00
C ALA A 12 -4.55 14.30 -8.60
N VAL A 13 -5.78 14.16 -8.11
CA VAL A 13 -6.80 13.26 -8.66
C VAL A 13 -7.13 13.62 -10.09
N LEU A 14 -7.40 14.91 -10.36
CA LEU A 14 -7.71 15.38 -11.71
C LEU A 14 -6.55 15.14 -12.68
N TRP A 15 -5.32 15.43 -12.24
CA TRP A 15 -4.11 15.18 -13.02
C TRP A 15 -3.94 13.69 -13.33
N SER A 16 -4.08 12.83 -12.32
CA SER A 16 -3.94 11.38 -12.48
C SER A 16 -5.05 10.80 -13.37
N TRP A 17 -6.27 11.30 -13.24
CA TRP A 17 -7.39 10.95 -14.10
C TRP A 17 -7.13 11.30 -15.57
N GLN A 18 -6.72 12.54 -15.84
CA GLN A 18 -6.43 13.01 -17.21
C GLN A 18 -5.27 12.26 -17.87
N ARG A 19 -4.32 11.76 -17.05
CA ARG A 19 -3.14 11.01 -17.51
C ARG A 19 -3.33 9.50 -17.49
N HIS A 20 -4.48 9.01 -17.02
CA HIS A 20 -4.79 7.57 -16.88
C HIS A 20 -3.75 6.81 -16.04
N THR A 21 -3.25 7.41 -14.95
CA THR A 21 -2.15 6.85 -14.14
C THR A 21 -2.60 6.14 -12.87
N MET A 22 -3.91 6.09 -12.58
CA MET A 22 -4.48 5.48 -11.37
C MET A 22 -4.20 3.96 -11.28
N LEU A 23 -4.00 3.30 -12.41
CA LEU A 23 -3.77 1.86 -12.54
C LEU A 23 -2.32 1.49 -12.94
N ASN A 24 -1.36 2.41 -12.80
CA ASN A 24 0.02 2.15 -13.19
C ASN A 24 0.65 1.01 -12.37
N TYR A 25 0.32 0.89 -11.08
CA TYR A 25 0.76 -0.24 -10.26
C TYR A 25 -0.07 -1.50 -10.53
N GLY A 26 0.59 -2.62 -10.80
CA GLY A 26 -0.07 -3.93 -10.89
C GLY A 26 -0.75 -4.32 -9.58
N ASP A 27 -0.11 -4.03 -8.44
CA ASP A 27 -0.68 -4.25 -7.10
C ASP A 27 -1.99 -3.48 -6.91
N ALA A 28 -2.09 -2.22 -7.38
CA ALA A 28 -3.32 -1.45 -7.29
C ALA A 28 -4.47 -2.12 -8.07
N VAL A 29 -4.19 -2.66 -9.28
CA VAL A 29 -5.17 -3.40 -10.06
C VAL A 29 -5.55 -4.70 -9.36
N ALA A 30 -4.57 -5.42 -8.80
CA ALA A 30 -4.81 -6.65 -8.06
C ALA A 30 -5.70 -6.41 -6.81
N HIS A 31 -5.48 -5.33 -6.06
CA HIS A 31 -6.35 -4.95 -4.93
C HIS A 31 -7.80 -4.71 -5.38
N LEU A 32 -8.00 -4.02 -6.51
CA LEU A 32 -9.33 -3.80 -7.09
C LEU A 32 -9.99 -5.12 -7.52
N HIS A 33 -9.22 -6.05 -8.10
CA HIS A 33 -9.70 -7.38 -8.49
C HIS A 33 -10.09 -8.22 -7.27
N ILE A 34 -9.27 -8.24 -6.22
CA ILE A 34 -9.56 -8.98 -4.99
C ILE A 34 -10.88 -8.50 -4.38
N ALA A 35 -11.08 -7.19 -4.29
CA ALA A 35 -12.33 -6.63 -3.76
C ALA A 35 -13.53 -7.02 -4.63
N ARG A 36 -13.40 -6.97 -5.97
CA ARG A 36 -14.48 -7.29 -6.88
C ARG A 36 -14.82 -8.76 -6.92
N ARG A 37 -13.83 -9.67 -6.80
CA ARG A 37 -14.06 -11.12 -6.79
C ARG A 37 -15.00 -11.59 -5.69
N ILE A 38 -15.18 -10.82 -4.60
CA ILE A 38 -16.12 -11.16 -3.52
C ILE A 38 -17.54 -11.40 -4.05
N PHE A 39 -17.94 -10.71 -5.15
CA PHE A 39 -19.26 -10.87 -5.76
C PHE A 39 -19.22 -11.17 -7.28
N ASP A 40 -18.08 -11.01 -7.94
CA ASP A 40 -17.88 -11.20 -9.38
C ASP A 40 -16.80 -12.27 -9.63
N SER A 41 -17.08 -13.51 -9.25
CA SER A 41 -16.23 -14.68 -9.46
C SER A 41 -17.08 -15.94 -9.62
N HIS A 42 -16.48 -17.07 -9.96
CA HIS A 42 -17.17 -18.37 -10.05
C HIS A 42 -17.70 -18.85 -8.69
N ARG A 43 -17.06 -18.48 -7.59
CA ARG A 43 -17.50 -18.75 -6.21
C ARG A 43 -17.46 -17.46 -5.39
N PRO A 44 -18.49 -16.60 -5.48
CA PRO A 44 -18.56 -15.39 -4.68
C PRO A 44 -18.49 -15.67 -3.17
N GLY A 45 -17.82 -14.80 -2.44
CA GLY A 45 -17.71 -14.91 -0.99
C GLY A 45 -16.38 -14.36 -0.45
N LEU A 46 -16.24 -14.35 0.88
CA LEU A 46 -15.07 -13.80 1.56
C LEU A 46 -13.78 -14.60 1.30
N THR A 47 -13.88 -15.86 0.89
CA THR A 47 -12.69 -16.67 0.52
C THR A 47 -11.94 -16.09 -0.68
N GLN A 48 -12.56 -15.19 -1.44
CA GLN A 48 -11.97 -14.48 -2.56
C GLN A 48 -11.02 -13.33 -2.15
N LEU A 49 -10.94 -13.00 -0.84
CA LEU A 49 -9.97 -12.02 -0.32
C LEU A 49 -8.51 -12.48 -0.50
N GLY A 50 -8.27 -13.78 -0.71
CA GLY A 50 -6.92 -14.33 -0.77
C GLY A 50 -6.30 -14.49 0.61
N SER A 51 -5.05 -14.95 0.66
CA SER A 51 -4.34 -15.21 1.92
C SER A 51 -3.25 -14.21 2.22
N VAL A 52 -2.63 -13.62 1.20
CA VAL A 52 -1.36 -12.87 1.36
C VAL A 52 -1.60 -11.45 1.83
N TRP A 53 -2.51 -10.71 1.18
CA TRP A 53 -2.84 -9.34 1.56
C TRP A 53 -3.97 -9.31 2.57
N LEU A 54 -3.80 -8.50 3.60
CA LEU A 54 -4.75 -8.36 4.70
C LEU A 54 -6.07 -7.75 4.23
N PRO A 55 -7.20 -8.07 4.89
CA PRO A 55 -8.53 -7.91 4.30
C PRO A 55 -9.08 -6.48 4.27
N LEU A 56 -8.66 -5.58 5.19
CA LEU A 56 -9.32 -4.29 5.37
C LEU A 56 -9.27 -3.39 4.12
N PRO A 57 -8.14 -3.23 3.41
CA PRO A 57 -8.11 -2.44 2.19
C PRO A 57 -9.13 -2.92 1.17
N HIS A 58 -9.24 -4.24 0.97
CA HIS A 58 -10.17 -4.83 0.01
C HIS A 58 -11.63 -4.64 0.42
N LEU A 59 -11.95 -4.82 1.71
CA LEU A 59 -13.31 -4.61 2.22
C LEU A 59 -13.76 -3.15 2.05
N LEU A 60 -12.85 -2.19 2.24
CA LEU A 60 -13.14 -0.77 2.00
C LEU A 60 -13.38 -0.46 0.52
N LEU A 61 -12.80 -1.24 -0.41
CA LEU A 61 -12.99 -1.09 -1.84
C LEU A 61 -14.33 -1.66 -2.34
N VAL A 62 -14.92 -2.67 -1.65
CA VAL A 62 -16.11 -3.41 -2.11
C VAL A 62 -17.25 -2.52 -2.62
N PRO A 63 -17.70 -1.48 -1.90
CA PRO A 63 -18.82 -0.65 -2.37
C PRO A 63 -18.50 0.12 -3.65
N PHE A 64 -17.25 0.46 -3.88
CA PHE A 64 -16.82 1.27 -5.02
C PHE A 64 -16.53 0.41 -6.27
N VAL A 65 -15.94 -0.78 -6.10
CA VAL A 65 -15.71 -1.71 -7.22
C VAL A 65 -17.00 -2.35 -7.74
N ALA A 66 -18.14 -2.19 -7.06
CA ALA A 66 -19.43 -2.61 -7.56
C ALA A 66 -19.80 -1.87 -8.85
N VAL A 67 -19.40 -0.61 -8.99
CA VAL A 67 -19.57 0.18 -10.22
C VAL A 67 -18.46 -0.20 -11.20
N TYR A 68 -18.85 -0.84 -12.33
CA TYR A 68 -17.89 -1.37 -13.31
C TYR A 68 -16.91 -0.30 -13.81
N SER A 69 -17.41 0.88 -14.20
CA SER A 69 -16.56 1.98 -14.69
C SER A 69 -15.57 2.50 -13.67
N TRP A 70 -15.92 2.48 -12.39
CA TRP A 70 -15.01 2.90 -11.30
C TRP A 70 -13.94 1.84 -11.04
N TRP A 71 -14.32 0.56 -11.10
CA TRP A 71 -13.36 -0.54 -11.03
C TRP A 71 -12.37 -0.51 -12.19
N ALA A 72 -12.88 -0.40 -13.42
CA ALA A 72 -12.06 -0.43 -14.64
C ALA A 72 -11.15 0.80 -14.81
N SER A 73 -11.52 1.95 -14.22
CA SER A 73 -10.73 3.20 -14.30
C SER A 73 -9.81 3.46 -13.13
N GLY A 74 -9.95 2.71 -12.01
CA GLY A 74 -9.19 2.95 -10.78
C GLY A 74 -9.84 3.95 -9.81
N ILE A 75 -10.94 4.63 -10.18
CA ILE A 75 -11.67 5.55 -9.29
C ILE A 75 -12.07 4.86 -7.98
N ALA A 76 -12.46 3.58 -8.05
CA ALA A 76 -12.81 2.80 -6.86
C ALA A 76 -11.69 2.77 -5.81
N GLY A 77 -10.43 2.74 -6.24
CA GLY A 77 -9.27 2.78 -5.35
C GLY A 77 -8.94 4.17 -4.85
N MET A 78 -9.07 5.16 -5.73
CA MET A 78 -8.79 6.56 -5.41
C MET A 78 -9.65 7.08 -4.25
N ILE A 79 -10.94 6.71 -4.18
CA ILE A 79 -11.87 7.26 -3.17
C ILE A 79 -11.39 6.97 -1.74
N PRO A 80 -11.19 5.71 -1.29
CA PRO A 80 -10.72 5.45 0.06
C PRO A 80 -9.29 5.98 0.31
N SER A 81 -8.41 5.95 -0.69
CA SER A 81 -7.05 6.47 -0.57
C SER A 81 -7.01 7.99 -0.37
N ALA A 82 -7.81 8.75 -1.11
CA ALA A 82 -7.93 10.20 -0.93
C ALA A 82 -8.55 10.58 0.42
N LEU A 83 -9.53 9.81 0.90
CA LEU A 83 -10.09 9.99 2.23
C LEU A 83 -9.05 9.71 3.32
N ALA A 84 -8.25 8.66 3.18
CA ALA A 84 -7.15 8.34 4.07
C ALA A 84 -6.10 9.47 4.09
N TYR A 85 -5.72 10.01 2.94
CA TYR A 85 -4.83 11.17 2.84
C TYR A 85 -5.37 12.40 3.59
N LEU A 86 -6.62 12.79 3.36
CA LEU A 86 -7.23 13.94 4.04
C LEU A 86 -7.32 13.74 5.55
N THR A 87 -7.65 12.52 5.97
CA THR A 87 -7.70 12.14 7.38
C THR A 87 -6.31 12.14 8.01
N SER A 88 -5.27 11.72 7.27
CA SER A 88 -3.85 11.84 7.66
C SER A 88 -3.42 13.28 7.86
N CYS A 89 -3.80 14.19 6.95
CA CYS A 89 -3.53 15.62 7.08
C CYS A 89 -4.11 16.20 8.37
N ALA A 90 -5.36 15.83 8.71
CA ALA A 90 -5.98 16.22 9.97
C ALA A 90 -5.23 15.64 11.18
N GLY A 91 -4.84 14.37 11.08
CA GLY A 91 -4.09 13.65 12.12
C GLY A 91 -2.73 14.25 12.41
N ILE A 92 -1.94 14.56 11.37
CA ILE A 92 -0.61 15.20 11.52
C ILE A 92 -0.71 16.55 12.20
N TYR A 93 -1.65 17.41 11.76
CA TYR A 93 -1.84 18.70 12.41
C TYR A 93 -2.28 18.55 13.86
N ARG A 94 -3.23 17.65 14.14
CA ARG A 94 -3.70 17.36 15.50
C ARG A 94 -2.56 16.86 16.40
N LEU A 95 -1.78 15.90 15.92
CA LEU A 95 -0.62 15.36 16.63
C LEU A 95 0.42 16.44 16.91
N ALA A 96 0.80 17.22 15.90
CA ALA A 96 1.79 18.28 16.04
C ALA A 96 1.36 19.35 17.07
N ARG A 97 0.05 19.67 17.15
CA ARG A 97 -0.50 20.67 18.09
C ARG A 97 -0.39 20.31 19.57
N HIS A 98 -0.08 19.06 19.91
CA HIS A 98 0.23 18.71 21.30
C HIS A 98 1.50 19.37 21.83
N TRP A 99 2.46 19.66 20.96
CA TRP A 99 3.77 20.21 21.36
C TRP A 99 4.15 21.50 20.63
N LEU A 100 3.63 21.70 19.44
CA LEU A 100 4.02 22.80 18.56
C LEU A 100 3.00 23.94 18.58
N ALA A 101 3.51 25.15 18.43
CA ALA A 101 2.71 26.33 18.13
C ALA A 101 1.99 26.19 16.77
N PRO A 102 0.94 27.00 16.48
CA PRO A 102 0.16 26.84 15.25
C PRO A 102 0.99 26.89 13.96
N LEU A 103 1.97 27.77 13.86
CA LEU A 103 2.80 27.92 12.66
C LEU A 103 3.76 26.74 12.44
N PRO A 104 4.57 26.27 13.41
CA PRO A 104 5.34 25.05 13.25
C PRO A 104 4.49 23.81 12.93
N ALA A 105 3.31 23.67 13.55
CA ALA A 105 2.38 22.59 13.22
C ALA A 105 1.84 22.70 11.78
N ALA A 106 1.62 23.94 11.27
CA ALA A 106 1.24 24.16 9.88
C ALA A 106 2.38 23.84 8.90
N ILE A 107 3.63 24.07 9.28
CA ILE A 107 4.82 23.68 8.49
C ILE A 107 4.92 22.14 8.40
N ALA A 108 4.74 21.43 9.52
CA ALA A 108 4.69 19.97 9.54
C ALA A 108 3.59 19.43 8.62
N LEU A 109 2.37 19.99 8.72
CA LEU A 109 1.26 19.65 7.83
C LEU A 109 1.58 19.96 6.36
N ALA A 110 2.13 21.12 6.06
CA ALA A 110 2.43 21.52 4.69
C ALA A 110 3.45 20.56 4.05
N PHE A 111 4.53 20.23 4.76
CA PHE A 111 5.51 19.24 4.29
C PHE A 111 4.87 17.90 3.93
N PHE A 112 4.01 17.39 4.80
CA PHE A 112 3.29 16.15 4.58
C PHE A 112 2.31 16.25 3.39
N ALA A 113 1.49 17.30 3.39
CA ALA A 113 0.38 17.43 2.46
C ALA A 113 0.80 17.76 1.01
N VAL A 114 1.88 18.51 0.81
CA VAL A 114 2.32 18.88 -0.55
C VAL A 114 3.33 17.89 -1.15
N ASN A 115 3.62 16.79 -0.46
CA ASN A 115 4.55 15.79 -0.96
C ASN A 115 4.02 15.13 -2.24
N PRO A 116 4.73 15.24 -3.40
CA PRO A 116 4.24 14.74 -4.68
C PRO A 116 4.10 13.21 -4.73
N ASN A 117 4.94 12.47 -4.01
CA ASN A 117 4.85 11.01 -3.92
C ASN A 117 3.54 10.58 -3.24
N LEU A 118 3.20 11.20 -2.10
CA LEU A 118 1.94 10.94 -1.40
C LEU A 118 0.72 11.40 -2.21
N LEU A 119 0.81 12.58 -2.86
CA LEU A 119 -0.25 13.10 -3.72
C LEU A 119 -0.53 12.18 -4.91
N TYR A 120 0.48 11.48 -5.44
CA TYR A 120 0.25 10.47 -6.45
C TYR A 120 -0.33 9.18 -5.85
N LEU A 121 0.27 8.61 -4.80
CA LEU A 121 -0.20 7.35 -4.20
C LEU A 121 -1.67 7.41 -3.78
N GLN A 122 -2.14 8.54 -3.23
CA GLN A 122 -3.54 8.70 -2.82
C GLN A 122 -4.53 8.69 -4.02
N THR A 123 -4.04 8.72 -5.27
CA THR A 123 -4.88 8.55 -6.46
C THR A 123 -5.01 7.09 -6.91
N THR A 124 -4.39 6.16 -6.22
CA THR A 124 -4.31 4.73 -6.56
C THR A 124 -4.99 3.85 -5.52
N ALA A 125 -5.16 2.55 -5.83
CA ALA A 125 -5.66 1.56 -4.87
C ALA A 125 -4.55 0.96 -3.98
N MET A 126 -3.44 1.67 -3.80
CA MET A 126 -2.35 1.20 -2.95
C MET A 126 -2.69 1.33 -1.46
N THR A 127 -2.10 0.46 -0.63
CA THR A 127 -2.44 0.35 0.80
C THR A 127 -1.70 1.35 1.68
N GLU A 128 -0.61 1.95 1.18
CA GLU A 128 0.25 2.85 1.93
C GLU A 128 -0.47 4.12 2.44
N PRO A 129 -1.36 4.79 1.67
CA PRO A 129 -2.10 5.94 2.20
C PRO A 129 -3.01 5.58 3.37
N LEU A 130 -3.64 4.40 3.33
CA LEU A 130 -4.50 3.91 4.42
C LEU A 130 -3.68 3.60 5.67
N PHE A 131 -2.59 2.84 5.53
CA PHE A 131 -1.74 2.49 6.66
C PHE A 131 -1.08 3.72 7.29
N LEU A 132 -0.63 4.67 6.49
CA LEU A 132 -0.08 5.94 6.99
C LEU A 132 -1.11 6.72 7.82
N CYS A 133 -2.37 6.71 7.40
CA CYS A 133 -3.49 7.28 8.16
C CYS A 133 -3.63 6.57 9.52
N GLU A 134 -3.64 5.24 9.52
CA GLU A 134 -3.78 4.43 10.72
C GLU A 134 -2.61 4.64 11.69
N LEU A 135 -1.38 4.67 11.19
CA LEU A 135 -0.17 4.95 11.99
C LEU A 135 -0.24 6.32 12.66
N ILE A 136 -0.59 7.37 11.90
CA ILE A 136 -0.69 8.74 12.41
C ILE A 136 -1.78 8.83 13.50
N TRP A 137 -2.95 8.27 13.24
CA TRP A 137 -4.06 8.33 14.20
C TRP A 137 -3.84 7.44 15.42
N ALA A 138 -3.18 6.28 15.26
CA ALA A 138 -2.77 5.46 16.40
C ALA A 138 -1.88 6.27 17.34
N VAL A 139 -0.85 6.94 16.80
CA VAL A 139 0.06 7.76 17.60
C VAL A 139 -0.65 8.97 18.22
N ALA A 140 -1.47 9.69 17.46
CA ALA A 140 -2.22 10.84 17.97
C ALA A 140 -3.15 10.45 19.14
N LEU A 141 -3.90 9.36 18.97
CA LEU A 141 -4.81 8.85 20.01
C LEU A 141 -4.05 8.29 21.22
N LEU A 142 -2.91 7.66 21.03
CA LEU A 142 -2.03 7.19 22.11
C LEU A 142 -1.50 8.36 22.96
N VAL A 143 -1.11 9.45 22.32
CA VAL A 143 -0.72 10.69 23.00
C VAL A 143 -1.86 11.24 23.84
N GLU A 144 -3.05 11.37 23.24
CA GLU A 144 -4.24 11.85 23.94
C GLU A 144 -4.69 10.92 25.08
N TRP A 145 -4.63 9.61 24.84
CA TRP A 145 -4.91 8.62 25.88
C TRP A 145 -3.94 8.75 27.05
N ARG A 146 -2.67 8.93 26.76
CA ARG A 146 -1.65 9.12 27.79
C ARG A 146 -1.92 10.38 28.62
N GLU A 147 -2.23 11.49 27.97
CA GLU A 147 -2.58 12.74 28.66
C GLU A 147 -3.86 12.58 29.49
N ALA A 148 -4.87 11.85 28.98
CA ALA A 148 -6.09 11.58 29.71
C ALA A 148 -5.87 10.69 30.96
N ILE A 149 -5.00 9.67 30.84
CA ILE A 149 -4.59 8.83 31.97
C ILE A 149 -3.82 9.65 33.01
N ASP A 150 -2.93 10.53 32.59
CA ASP A 150 -2.16 11.39 33.50
C ASP A 150 -3.07 12.37 34.24
N ALA A 151 -4.10 12.88 33.58
CA ALA A 151 -5.11 13.79 34.15
C ALA A 151 -6.27 13.06 34.87
N GLN A 152 -6.26 11.73 34.93
CA GLN A 152 -7.37 10.91 35.50
C GLN A 152 -8.73 11.24 34.86
N ALA A 153 -8.74 11.62 33.57
CA ALA A 153 -9.94 12.07 32.89
C ALA A 153 -10.84 10.89 32.45
N GLN A 154 -12.15 11.05 32.58
CA GLN A 154 -13.15 10.03 32.18
C GLN A 154 -13.02 9.62 30.71
N ARG A 155 -12.56 10.53 29.83
CA ARG A 155 -12.35 10.25 28.42
C ARG A 155 -11.27 9.19 28.12
N ALA A 156 -10.44 8.80 29.11
CA ALA A 156 -9.39 7.82 28.93
C ALA A 156 -9.91 6.46 28.42
N THR A 157 -11.07 6.01 28.93
CA THR A 157 -11.70 4.76 28.47
C THR A 157 -12.18 4.86 27.02
N ARG A 158 -12.76 5.99 26.60
CA ARG A 158 -13.15 6.21 25.20
C ARG A 158 -11.94 6.21 24.28
N LEU A 159 -10.86 6.88 24.68
CA LEU A 159 -9.61 6.94 23.91
C LEU A 159 -8.95 5.56 23.81
N LEU A 160 -8.99 4.74 24.87
CA LEU A 160 -8.54 3.35 24.85
C LEU A 160 -9.22 2.55 23.71
N TRP A 161 -10.55 2.65 23.60
CA TRP A 161 -11.30 1.96 22.56
C TRP A 161 -11.01 2.52 21.16
N LEU A 162 -10.83 3.83 21.01
CA LEU A 162 -10.44 4.44 19.74
C LEU A 162 -9.04 3.96 19.30
N VAL A 163 -8.09 3.88 20.23
CA VAL A 163 -6.77 3.30 19.99
C VAL A 163 -6.91 1.84 19.55
N ALA A 164 -7.68 1.04 20.28
CA ALA A 164 -7.90 -0.37 19.95
C ALA A 164 -8.48 -0.55 18.54
N MET A 165 -9.48 0.27 18.16
CA MET A 165 -10.06 0.22 16.81
C MET A 165 -9.06 0.55 15.70
N VAL A 166 -8.25 1.60 15.89
CA VAL A 166 -7.25 1.99 14.89
C VAL A 166 -6.13 0.94 14.80
N LEU A 167 -5.70 0.36 15.92
CA LEU A 167 -4.70 -0.72 15.90
C LEU A 167 -5.23 -1.99 15.24
N VAL A 168 -6.51 -2.35 15.46
CA VAL A 168 -7.14 -3.47 14.75
C VAL A 168 -7.24 -3.18 13.25
N ALA A 169 -7.57 -1.95 12.86
CA ALA A 169 -7.55 -1.54 11.46
C ALA A 169 -6.14 -1.72 10.86
N ALA A 170 -5.09 -1.23 11.53
CA ALA A 170 -3.71 -1.38 11.09
C ALA A 170 -3.29 -2.86 10.96
N VAL A 171 -3.71 -3.71 11.91
CA VAL A 171 -3.48 -5.17 11.86
C VAL A 171 -4.11 -5.79 10.61
N PHE A 172 -5.29 -5.34 10.19
CA PHE A 172 -5.97 -5.84 9.00
C PHE A 172 -5.59 -5.12 7.71
N THR A 173 -4.70 -4.12 7.79
CA THR A 173 -4.20 -3.37 6.61
C THR A 173 -2.84 -3.86 6.15
N ARG A 174 -1.86 -3.98 7.06
CA ARG A 174 -0.47 -4.34 6.74
C ARG A 174 0.20 -5.11 7.89
N TYR A 175 1.22 -5.91 7.59
CA TYR A 175 1.94 -6.71 8.61
C TYR A 175 2.81 -5.86 9.55
N ASP A 176 3.27 -4.67 9.14
CA ASP A 176 3.90 -3.68 10.02
C ASP A 176 2.90 -3.15 11.07
N GLY A 177 1.61 -3.10 10.75
CA GLY A 177 0.53 -2.85 11.70
C GLY A 177 0.47 -3.86 12.86
N TRP A 178 0.91 -5.10 12.66
CA TRP A 178 0.99 -6.11 13.74
C TRP A 178 2.02 -5.71 14.79
N ILE A 179 3.19 -5.25 14.33
CA ILE A 179 4.27 -4.78 15.23
C ILE A 179 3.86 -3.48 15.92
N LEU A 180 3.21 -2.55 15.18
CA LEU A 180 2.65 -1.33 15.76
C LEU A 180 1.68 -1.66 16.89
N ALA A 181 0.72 -2.55 16.64
CA ALA A 181 -0.28 -2.94 17.64
C ALA A 181 0.37 -3.60 18.86
N LEU A 182 1.31 -4.52 18.65
CA LEU A 182 2.03 -5.21 19.72
C LEU A 182 2.78 -4.22 20.62
N LEU A 183 3.61 -3.35 20.04
CA LEU A 183 4.44 -2.41 20.79
C LEU A 183 3.59 -1.35 21.50
N ALA A 184 2.60 -0.79 20.81
CA ALA A 184 1.67 0.16 21.42
C ALA A 184 0.93 -0.46 22.60
N TRP A 185 0.42 -1.69 22.44
CA TRP A 185 -0.36 -2.37 23.48
C TRP A 185 0.49 -2.74 24.70
N ILE A 186 1.70 -3.26 24.48
CA ILE A 186 2.67 -3.53 25.58
C ILE A 186 2.97 -2.24 26.34
N ALA A 187 3.25 -1.15 25.62
CA ALA A 187 3.56 0.14 26.24
C ALA A 187 2.37 0.69 27.05
N MET A 188 1.14 0.55 26.55
CA MET A 188 -0.08 0.89 27.30
C MET A 188 -0.21 0.05 28.58
N GLY A 189 0.01 -1.26 28.49
CA GLY A 189 0.00 -2.17 29.62
C GLY A 189 1.01 -1.77 30.70
N ILE A 190 2.25 -1.42 30.30
CA ILE A 190 3.30 -0.91 31.21
C ILE A 190 2.85 0.39 31.91
N VAL A 191 2.21 1.30 31.18
CA VAL A 191 1.68 2.55 31.76
C VAL A 191 0.62 2.25 32.82
N LEU A 192 -0.35 1.38 32.52
CA LEU A 192 -1.40 1.00 33.45
C LEU A 192 -0.87 0.22 34.66
N LEU A 193 0.11 -0.68 34.45
CA LEU A 193 0.78 -1.40 35.51
C LEU A 193 1.46 -0.43 36.51
N ARG A 194 2.23 0.52 36.01
CA ARG A 194 2.92 1.52 36.84
C ARG A 194 1.98 2.44 37.61
N ARG A 195 0.72 2.51 37.19
CA ARG A 195 -0.36 3.29 37.84
C ARG A 195 -1.29 2.47 38.71
N GLY A 196 -1.04 1.17 38.85
CA GLY A 196 -1.94 0.27 39.56
C GLY A 196 -3.31 0.07 38.91
N GLN A 197 -3.45 0.45 37.64
CA GLN A 197 -4.73 0.42 36.88
C GLN A 197 -4.82 -0.78 35.92
N LEU A 198 -3.89 -1.73 35.96
CA LEU A 198 -3.89 -2.89 35.07
C LEU A 198 -5.13 -3.80 35.27
N ARG A 199 -5.82 -3.70 36.41
CA ARG A 199 -7.06 -4.44 36.70
C ARG A 199 -8.30 -3.88 36.00
N SER A 200 -8.15 -2.83 35.16
CA SER A 200 -9.26 -2.23 34.41
C SER A 200 -9.93 -3.25 33.48
N ARG A 201 -11.23 -3.51 33.71
CA ARG A 201 -12.05 -4.38 32.85
C ARG A 201 -12.03 -3.90 31.39
N ALA A 202 -12.08 -2.57 31.18
CA ALA A 202 -12.06 -1.98 29.85
C ALA A 202 -10.75 -2.31 29.10
N PHE A 203 -9.59 -2.28 29.81
CA PHE A 203 -8.31 -2.64 29.19
C PHE A 203 -8.28 -4.10 28.76
N TRP A 204 -8.76 -5.03 29.58
CA TRP A 204 -8.75 -6.45 29.22
C TRP A 204 -9.73 -6.81 28.09
N LEU A 205 -10.91 -6.17 28.06
CA LEU A 205 -11.83 -6.33 26.93
C LEU A 205 -11.25 -5.77 25.62
N ALA A 206 -10.64 -4.59 25.69
CA ALA A 206 -9.96 -4.02 24.53
C ALA A 206 -8.72 -4.86 24.11
N SER A 207 -8.01 -5.47 25.08
CA SER A 207 -6.92 -6.42 24.80
C SER A 207 -7.42 -7.65 24.05
N ALA A 208 -8.52 -8.23 24.50
CA ALA A 208 -9.14 -9.35 23.79
C ALA A 208 -9.53 -8.97 22.36
N PHE A 209 -10.06 -7.77 22.15
CA PHE A 209 -10.42 -7.26 20.81
C PHE A 209 -9.19 -7.08 19.90
N VAL A 210 -8.10 -6.51 20.41
CA VAL A 210 -6.85 -6.33 19.61
C VAL A 210 -6.20 -7.67 19.27
N VAL A 211 -6.14 -8.59 20.26
CA VAL A 211 -5.55 -9.93 20.06
C VAL A 211 -6.41 -10.80 19.14
N ALA A 212 -7.73 -10.62 19.15
CA ALA A 212 -8.63 -11.34 18.26
C ALA A 212 -8.36 -11.07 16.78
N ALA A 213 -7.84 -9.89 16.43
CA ALA A 213 -7.61 -9.51 15.03
C ALA A 213 -6.62 -10.46 14.30
N PRO A 214 -5.36 -10.66 14.74
CA PRO A 214 -4.46 -11.60 14.09
C PRO A 214 -4.94 -13.05 14.22
N ILE A 215 -5.60 -13.43 15.33
CA ILE A 215 -6.17 -14.77 15.50
C ILE A 215 -7.25 -15.02 14.44
N THR A 216 -8.13 -14.05 14.17
CA THR A 216 -9.15 -14.15 13.13
C THR A 216 -8.51 -14.37 11.76
N TRP A 217 -7.38 -13.73 11.47
CA TRP A 217 -6.66 -13.92 10.22
C TRP A 217 -6.06 -15.33 10.11
N PHE A 218 -5.49 -15.87 11.18
CA PHE A 218 -5.02 -17.27 11.21
C PHE A 218 -6.15 -18.27 10.99
N ILE A 219 -7.29 -18.07 11.68
CA ILE A 219 -8.48 -18.92 11.52
C ILE A 219 -9.00 -18.85 10.09
N TYR A 220 -9.08 -17.65 9.51
CA TYR A 220 -9.49 -17.46 8.12
C TYR A 220 -8.58 -18.22 7.16
N ASN A 221 -7.25 -18.09 7.29
CA ASN A 221 -6.29 -18.82 6.44
C ASN A 221 -6.44 -20.33 6.60
N ALA A 222 -6.54 -20.85 7.82
CA ALA A 222 -6.75 -22.28 8.07
C ALA A 222 -8.05 -22.78 7.42
N ALA A 223 -9.15 -22.04 7.56
CA ALA A 223 -10.45 -22.44 7.03
C ALA A 223 -10.55 -22.33 5.50
N ALA A 224 -9.98 -21.27 4.91
CA ALA A 224 -10.09 -20.99 3.47
C ALA A 224 -9.02 -21.70 2.62
N PHE A 225 -7.82 -21.93 3.19
CA PHE A 225 -6.65 -22.41 2.47
C PHE A 225 -6.04 -23.70 3.05
N GLY A 226 -6.48 -24.16 4.22
CA GLY A 226 -5.98 -25.38 4.86
C GLY A 226 -4.67 -25.20 5.63
N ASP A 227 -4.05 -24.02 5.57
CA ASP A 227 -2.84 -23.68 6.33
C ASP A 227 -3.03 -22.31 7.00
N TRP A 228 -2.94 -22.27 8.33
CA TRP A 228 -3.07 -21.03 9.11
C TRP A 228 -1.97 -19.99 8.80
N LEU A 229 -0.85 -20.40 8.19
CA LEU A 229 0.25 -19.55 7.74
C LEU A 229 0.34 -19.45 6.20
N ASP A 230 -0.72 -19.72 5.45
CA ASP A 230 -0.71 -19.66 3.98
C ASP A 230 -0.22 -18.29 3.46
N PHE A 231 -0.54 -17.21 4.16
CA PHE A 231 -0.04 -15.86 3.82
C PHE A 231 1.51 -15.77 3.81
N ALA A 232 2.20 -16.58 4.59
CA ALA A 232 3.67 -16.58 4.70
C ALA A 232 4.34 -17.70 3.90
N ARG A 233 3.62 -18.78 3.62
CA ARG A 233 4.14 -20.02 3.00
C ARG A 233 3.48 -20.37 1.68
N GLY A 234 2.33 -19.78 1.41
CA GLY A 234 1.56 -20.03 0.19
C GLY A 234 2.27 -19.56 -1.10
N PRO A 235 1.76 -19.96 -2.26
CA PRO A 235 2.41 -19.73 -3.56
C PRO A 235 2.54 -18.25 -3.94
N TYR A 236 1.77 -17.36 -3.31
CA TYR A 236 1.81 -15.91 -3.53
C TYR A 236 2.48 -15.15 -2.39
N SER A 237 3.07 -15.85 -1.40
CA SER A 237 3.85 -15.21 -0.34
C SER A 237 5.09 -14.48 -0.89
N ALA A 238 5.57 -13.48 -0.18
CA ALA A 238 6.77 -12.72 -0.57
C ALA A 238 7.96 -13.65 -0.83
N LYS A 239 8.14 -14.69 0.00
CA LYS A 239 9.20 -15.70 -0.16
C LYS A 239 9.02 -16.54 -1.42
N ALA A 240 7.81 -16.97 -1.73
CA ALA A 240 7.55 -17.71 -2.96
C ALA A 240 7.78 -16.86 -4.22
N ILE A 241 7.42 -15.58 -4.17
CA ILE A 241 7.69 -14.62 -5.24
C ILE A 241 9.21 -14.42 -5.42
N GLU A 242 9.95 -14.20 -4.33
CA GLU A 242 11.41 -14.07 -4.35
C GLU A 242 12.06 -15.30 -5.02
N LEU A 243 11.69 -16.50 -4.62
CA LEU A 243 12.23 -17.75 -5.19
C LEU A 243 11.93 -17.90 -6.68
N ARG A 244 10.75 -17.48 -7.15
CA ARG A 244 10.37 -17.54 -8.57
C ARG A 244 11.06 -16.48 -9.43
N THR A 245 11.35 -15.32 -8.86
CA THR A 245 11.97 -14.19 -9.55
C THR A 245 13.50 -14.15 -9.41
N ALA A 246 14.05 -14.99 -8.54
CA ALA A 246 15.50 -15.11 -8.37
C ALA A 246 16.16 -15.56 -9.67
N VAL A 247 17.18 -14.83 -10.10
CA VAL A 247 18.00 -15.24 -11.25
C VAL A 247 18.85 -16.44 -10.84
N VAL A 248 18.75 -17.54 -11.59
CA VAL A 248 19.53 -18.75 -11.32
C VAL A 248 21.02 -18.39 -11.33
N ASN A 249 21.72 -18.67 -10.21
CA ASN A 249 23.13 -18.31 -9.99
C ASN A 249 23.42 -16.79 -10.01
N GLY A 250 22.40 -15.95 -9.94
CA GLY A 250 22.57 -14.49 -9.79
C GLY A 250 22.88 -14.08 -8.35
N PRO A 251 23.45 -12.87 -8.14
CA PRO A 251 23.65 -12.34 -6.80
C PRO A 251 22.30 -12.07 -6.13
N PRO A 252 22.17 -12.28 -4.80
CA PRO A 252 20.98 -11.92 -4.05
C PRO A 252 20.76 -10.41 -4.11
N HIS A 253 19.52 -9.99 -3.77
CA HIS A 253 19.19 -8.56 -3.71
C HIS A 253 20.02 -7.82 -2.64
N PRO A 254 20.25 -6.49 -2.80
CA PRO A 254 20.92 -5.70 -1.78
C PRO A 254 20.22 -5.81 -0.42
N GLY A 255 21.00 -6.00 0.64
CA GLY A 255 20.45 -6.16 1.99
C GLY A 255 20.06 -7.58 2.36
N TRP A 256 20.06 -8.56 1.44
CA TRP A 256 19.77 -9.95 1.77
C TRP A 256 20.69 -10.46 2.88
N HIS A 257 20.09 -10.96 3.98
CA HIS A 257 20.77 -11.36 5.22
C HIS A 257 21.68 -10.28 5.84
N ASN A 258 21.50 -9.00 5.47
CA ASN A 258 22.28 -7.88 6.00
C ASN A 258 21.36 -6.73 6.45
N PRO A 259 20.95 -6.70 7.75
CA PRO A 259 20.05 -5.67 8.28
C PRO A 259 20.61 -4.25 8.17
N TRP A 260 21.95 -4.08 8.20
CA TRP A 260 22.57 -2.76 8.09
C TRP A 260 22.44 -2.18 6.67
N VAL A 261 22.72 -2.99 5.64
CA VAL A 261 22.50 -2.57 4.26
C VAL A 261 21.00 -2.32 4.01
N SER A 262 20.13 -3.19 4.52
CA SER A 262 18.68 -3.03 4.45
C SER A 262 18.20 -1.72 5.07
N LEU A 263 18.72 -1.37 6.26
CA LEU A 263 18.45 -0.10 6.91
C LEU A 263 18.85 1.09 6.04
N LEU A 264 20.04 1.04 5.44
CA LEU A 264 20.52 2.12 4.56
C LEU A 264 19.64 2.28 3.33
N PHE A 265 19.23 1.18 2.68
CA PHE A 265 18.30 1.22 1.55
C PHE A 265 16.95 1.83 1.95
N PHE A 266 16.38 1.41 3.07
CA PHE A 266 15.10 1.94 3.53
C PHE A 266 15.16 3.44 3.87
N VAL A 267 16.17 3.85 4.65
CA VAL A 267 16.35 5.27 5.03
C VAL A 267 16.61 6.15 3.80
N LYS A 268 17.41 5.65 2.84
CA LYS A 268 17.66 6.38 1.58
C LYS A 268 16.40 6.48 0.73
N THR A 269 15.59 5.45 0.67
CA THR A 269 14.29 5.47 0.00
C THR A 269 13.36 6.50 0.64
N ALA A 270 13.25 6.50 1.97
CA ALA A 270 12.44 7.47 2.69
C ALA A 270 12.91 8.92 2.50
N GLU A 271 14.23 9.14 2.46
CA GLU A 271 14.82 10.43 2.12
C GLU A 271 14.41 10.88 0.71
N MET A 272 14.52 10.01 -0.29
CA MET A 272 14.17 10.32 -1.68
C MET A 272 12.67 10.54 -1.87
N ASP A 273 11.82 9.84 -1.10
CA ASP A 273 10.39 10.09 -1.10
C ASP A 273 10.03 11.45 -0.47
N ALA A 274 10.81 11.88 0.51
CA ALA A 274 10.54 13.10 1.27
C ALA A 274 11.09 14.37 0.58
N ALA A 275 12.20 14.25 -0.16
CA ALA A 275 12.89 15.41 -0.73
C ALA A 275 13.61 15.08 -2.05
N ALA A 276 13.74 16.09 -2.92
CA ALA A 276 14.58 16.03 -4.10
C ALA A 276 16.05 15.74 -3.73
N VAL A 277 16.75 15.05 -4.62
CA VAL A 277 18.10 14.50 -4.37
C VAL A 277 19.08 15.50 -3.76
N PRO A 278 19.18 16.79 -4.18
CA PRO A 278 20.15 17.72 -3.59
C PRO A 278 19.84 18.09 -2.13
N TRP A 279 18.59 17.99 -1.71
CA TRP A 279 18.10 18.49 -0.41
C TRP A 279 17.85 17.39 0.61
N GLY A 280 17.78 16.12 0.18
CA GLY A 280 17.34 15.00 0.98
C GLY A 280 18.12 14.82 2.26
N ASN A 281 19.46 14.77 2.19
CA ASN A 281 20.32 14.63 3.37
C ASN A 281 20.13 15.79 4.36
N ALA A 282 20.04 17.03 3.87
CA ALA A 282 19.84 18.21 4.72
C ALA A 282 18.48 18.17 5.44
N LEU A 283 17.44 17.76 4.72
CA LEU A 283 16.09 17.63 5.26
C LEU A 283 16.01 16.49 6.30
N LEU A 284 16.65 15.35 6.03
CA LEU A 284 16.74 14.23 6.97
C LEU A 284 17.45 14.67 8.26
N VAL A 285 18.63 15.30 8.13
CA VAL A 285 19.40 15.80 9.30
C VAL A 285 18.57 16.82 10.08
N LEU A 286 17.92 17.77 9.39
CA LEU A 286 17.08 18.78 10.04
C LEU A 286 15.89 18.15 10.79
N SER A 287 15.28 17.14 10.21
CA SER A 287 14.18 16.40 10.84
C SER A 287 14.66 15.62 12.08
N LEU A 288 15.81 14.97 12.00
CA LEU A 288 16.41 14.24 13.12
C LEU A 288 16.81 15.19 14.25
N LEU A 289 17.47 16.31 13.93
CA LEU A 289 17.83 17.35 14.91
C LEU A 289 16.59 17.96 15.56
N GLY A 290 15.55 18.24 14.78
CA GLY A 290 14.26 18.71 15.30
C GLY A 290 13.61 17.71 16.24
N THR A 291 13.59 16.43 15.89
CA THR A 291 13.09 15.36 16.74
C THR A 291 13.88 15.25 18.04
N ALA A 292 15.21 15.27 17.97
CA ALA A 292 16.10 15.24 19.13
C ALA A 292 15.87 16.45 20.05
N TRP A 293 15.78 17.65 19.47
CA TRP A 293 15.47 18.86 20.23
C TRP A 293 14.10 18.78 20.90
N GLY A 294 13.07 18.32 20.19
CA GLY A 294 11.74 18.07 20.74
C GLY A 294 11.82 17.12 21.95
N TRP A 295 12.60 16.07 21.85
CA TRP A 295 12.84 15.10 22.92
C TRP A 295 13.49 15.72 24.15
N LEU A 296 14.48 16.59 23.95
CA LEU A 296 15.20 17.23 25.04
C LEU A 296 14.37 18.34 25.73
N THR A 297 13.52 19.03 25.00
CA THR A 297 12.80 20.22 25.50
C THR A 297 11.36 19.94 25.93
N ALA A 298 10.67 19.06 25.22
CA ALA A 298 9.29 18.69 25.57
C ALA A 298 9.28 17.66 26.69
N ARG A 299 9.52 18.05 27.93
CA ARG A 299 9.52 17.19 29.14
C ARG A 299 8.26 16.35 29.36
N ARG A 300 7.45 16.14 28.33
CA ARG A 300 6.17 15.43 28.36
C ARG A 300 6.36 13.96 28.00
N ARG A 301 6.00 13.07 28.91
CA ARG A 301 6.02 11.61 28.71
C ARG A 301 5.20 11.14 27.50
N ALA A 302 4.25 11.94 27.05
CA ALA A 302 3.46 11.68 25.86
C ALA A 302 4.29 11.68 24.55
N LEU A 303 5.40 12.45 24.48
CA LEU A 303 6.25 12.48 23.29
C LEU A 303 6.92 11.12 22.99
N LEU A 304 7.08 10.25 23.99
CA LEU A 304 7.59 8.89 23.78
C LEU A 304 6.75 8.09 22.78
N TRP A 305 5.43 8.37 22.70
CA TRP A 305 4.54 7.71 21.75
C TRP A 305 4.83 8.11 20.31
N ALA A 306 5.35 9.31 20.07
CA ALA A 306 5.74 9.75 18.73
C ALA A 306 6.90 8.94 18.14
N LEU A 307 7.67 8.21 18.98
CA LEU A 307 8.68 7.27 18.48
C LEU A 307 8.11 6.14 17.64
N LEU A 308 6.82 5.80 17.82
CA LEU A 308 6.16 4.80 16.99
C LEU A 308 6.09 5.22 15.51
N LEU A 309 6.20 6.53 15.20
CA LEU A 309 6.32 6.99 13.81
C LEU A 309 7.64 6.55 13.15
N TRP A 310 8.65 6.15 13.94
CA TRP A 310 9.93 5.62 13.46
C TRP A 310 9.94 4.09 13.38
N LEU A 311 8.84 3.43 13.76
CA LEU A 311 8.70 1.96 13.69
C LEU A 311 9.02 1.36 12.31
N PRO A 312 8.69 2.01 11.19
CA PRO A 312 9.05 1.49 9.87
C PRO A 312 10.56 1.22 9.71
N VAL A 313 11.43 1.96 10.42
CA VAL A 313 12.90 1.79 10.32
C VAL A 313 13.36 0.37 10.71
N PRO A 314 13.17 -0.11 11.95
CA PRO A 314 13.55 -1.48 12.30
C PRO A 314 12.71 -2.53 11.58
N PHE A 315 11.45 -2.26 11.27
CA PHE A 315 10.59 -3.18 10.54
C PHE A 315 11.15 -3.47 9.15
N TYR A 316 11.44 -2.44 8.34
CA TYR A 316 11.96 -2.65 6.98
C TYR A 316 13.43 -3.09 6.97
N ALA A 317 14.24 -2.70 7.95
CA ALA A 317 15.57 -3.27 8.11
C ALA A 317 15.52 -4.79 8.25
N TYR A 318 14.55 -5.32 9.02
CA TYR A 318 14.31 -6.75 9.16
C TYR A 318 13.64 -7.36 7.91
N SER A 319 12.59 -6.71 7.40
CA SER A 319 11.77 -7.22 6.27
C SER A 319 12.57 -7.35 4.98
N ILE A 320 13.45 -6.39 4.68
CA ILE A 320 14.35 -6.46 3.52
C ILE A 320 15.39 -7.57 3.74
N ALA A 321 15.98 -7.66 4.95
CA ALA A 321 17.03 -8.64 5.20
C ALA A 321 16.54 -10.09 5.24
N TYR A 322 15.34 -10.33 5.77
CA TYR A 322 14.87 -11.68 6.10
C TYR A 322 13.44 -11.97 5.64
N GLY A 323 12.68 -10.95 5.25
CA GLY A 323 11.26 -11.06 4.91
C GLY A 323 10.95 -11.16 3.42
N SER A 324 11.96 -11.27 2.56
CA SER A 324 11.79 -11.36 1.09
C SER A 324 11.06 -10.15 0.49
N VAL A 325 11.29 -8.95 1.04
CA VAL A 325 10.67 -7.69 0.60
C VAL A 325 11.77 -6.69 0.20
N PRO A 326 12.50 -6.93 -0.91
CA PRO A 326 13.58 -6.03 -1.32
C PRO A 326 13.05 -4.65 -1.70
N ILE A 327 13.91 -3.64 -1.52
CA ILE A 327 13.71 -2.29 -2.05
C ILE A 327 14.84 -1.99 -3.01
N PHE A 328 14.50 -1.49 -4.22
CA PHE A 328 15.47 -1.04 -5.21
C PHE A 328 15.25 0.44 -5.50
N ILE A 329 16.35 1.19 -5.55
CA ILE A 329 16.35 2.63 -5.82
C ILE A 329 17.30 2.96 -6.98
N PRO A 330 17.03 4.03 -7.75
CA PRO A 330 17.82 4.35 -8.94
C PRO A 330 19.28 4.73 -8.65
N VAL A 331 19.56 5.25 -7.46
CA VAL A 331 20.89 5.78 -7.09
C VAL A 331 21.87 4.70 -6.65
N TRP A 332 21.39 3.51 -6.28
CA TRP A 332 22.23 2.38 -5.86
C TRP A 332 21.94 1.14 -6.71
N TRP A 333 22.91 0.24 -6.83
CA TRP A 333 22.71 -1.04 -7.49
C TRP A 333 21.50 -1.79 -6.91
N PRO A 334 20.58 -2.34 -7.72
CA PRO A 334 20.64 -2.57 -9.17
C PRO A 334 20.11 -1.41 -10.05
N HIS A 335 20.08 -0.16 -9.57
CA HIS A 335 19.65 1.03 -10.32
C HIS A 335 18.23 0.89 -10.91
N SER A 336 17.32 0.38 -10.10
CA SER A 336 15.95 0.06 -10.47
C SER A 336 14.95 0.70 -9.50
N TRP A 337 13.65 0.51 -9.74
CA TRP A 337 12.56 1.00 -8.89
C TRP A 337 11.71 -0.20 -8.48
N TYR A 338 11.72 -0.53 -7.20
CA TYR A 338 10.89 -1.59 -6.65
C TYR A 338 10.61 -1.33 -5.18
N ASN A 339 9.35 -1.33 -4.80
CA ASN A 339 8.89 -1.06 -3.42
C ASN A 339 9.37 0.29 -2.86
N THR A 340 9.67 1.27 -3.73
CA THR A 340 10.16 2.59 -3.30
C THR A 340 9.13 3.31 -2.45
N ARG A 341 7.84 3.06 -2.67
CA ARG A 341 6.70 3.62 -1.94
C ARG A 341 6.71 3.33 -0.42
N TYR A 342 7.46 2.32 0.03
CA TYR A 342 7.54 2.00 1.46
C TYR A 342 8.28 3.07 2.28
N GLY A 343 9.15 3.85 1.66
CA GLY A 343 9.79 5.00 2.30
C GLY A 343 8.80 6.06 2.76
N MET A 344 7.61 6.12 2.14
CA MET A 344 6.55 7.06 2.52
C MET A 344 6.08 6.89 3.96
N GLU A 345 6.26 5.74 4.58
CA GLU A 345 5.85 5.49 5.96
C GLU A 345 6.60 6.35 6.98
N LEU A 346 7.80 6.84 6.64
CA LEU A 346 8.54 7.81 7.48
C LEU A 346 8.12 9.28 7.28
N LEU A 347 7.26 9.57 6.32
CA LEU A 347 6.88 10.96 6.00
C LEU A 347 6.26 11.68 7.21
N ALA A 348 5.49 10.97 8.04
CA ALA A 348 4.89 11.52 9.26
C ALA A 348 5.95 11.85 10.33
N ALA A 349 6.97 10.99 10.49
CA ALA A 349 8.09 11.23 11.40
C ALA A 349 8.90 12.46 10.96
N PHE A 350 9.20 12.55 9.67
CA PHE A 350 9.91 13.72 9.11
C PHE A 350 9.11 15.01 9.26
N ALA A 351 7.81 14.96 8.99
CA ALA A 351 6.92 16.10 9.14
C ALA A 351 6.93 16.65 10.58
N LEU A 352 6.80 15.77 11.57
CA LEU A 352 6.84 16.17 12.98
C LEU A 352 8.21 16.72 13.38
N GLY A 353 9.30 16.08 12.95
CA GLY A 353 10.67 16.53 13.17
C GLY A 353 10.93 17.93 12.61
N LEU A 354 10.50 18.19 11.36
CA LEU A 354 10.60 19.51 10.75
C LEU A 354 9.76 20.56 11.49
N GLY A 355 8.59 20.17 12.01
CA GLY A 355 7.79 21.04 12.86
C GLY A 355 8.54 21.46 14.13
N PHE A 356 9.25 20.53 14.80
CA PHE A 356 10.10 20.84 15.94
C PHE A 356 11.28 21.73 15.55
N ALA A 357 11.94 21.48 14.42
CA ALA A 357 13.03 22.31 13.91
C ALA A 357 12.55 23.76 13.63
N ALA A 358 11.38 23.90 13.03
CA ALA A 358 10.77 25.20 12.79
C ALA A 358 10.42 25.93 14.10
N GLN A 359 9.95 25.21 15.13
CA GLN A 359 9.68 25.79 16.44
C GLN A 359 10.95 26.26 17.11
N PHE A 360 12.05 25.50 17.01
CA PHE A 360 13.36 25.92 17.50
C PHE A 360 13.84 27.20 16.80
N ALA A 361 13.80 27.25 15.48
CA ALA A 361 14.19 28.42 14.70
C ALA A 361 13.39 29.66 15.08
N LEU A 362 12.07 29.51 15.23
CA LEU A 362 11.21 30.62 15.66
C LEU A 362 11.45 31.05 17.11
N ALA A 363 11.82 30.15 18.00
CA ALA A 363 12.21 30.50 19.37
C ALA A 363 13.51 31.30 19.38
N ALA A 364 14.50 30.91 18.58
CA ALA A 364 15.77 31.62 18.43
C ALA A 364 15.63 33.03 17.80
N THR A 365 14.58 33.26 17.00
CA THR A 365 14.34 34.55 16.34
C THR A 365 13.48 35.53 17.15
N ARG A 366 13.05 35.18 18.37
CA ARG A 366 12.18 36.05 19.20
C ARG A 366 12.80 37.39 19.58
N GLU A 367 14.11 37.52 19.53
CA GLU A 367 14.85 38.74 19.81
C GLU A 367 14.90 39.74 18.62
N PHE A 368 14.44 39.28 17.42
CA PHE A 368 14.46 40.10 16.21
C PHE A 368 13.20 40.95 16.05
N LYS A 369 13.31 42.08 15.28
CA LYS A 369 12.20 43.02 15.04
C LYS A 369 10.99 42.30 14.40
N PRO A 370 9.73 42.69 14.74
CA PRO A 370 8.50 41.96 14.34
C PRO A 370 8.32 41.74 12.83
N ARG A 371 8.81 42.68 11.98
CA ARG A 371 8.70 42.54 10.51
C ARG A 371 9.57 41.40 9.95
N TRP A 372 10.72 41.13 10.54
CA TRP A 372 11.59 40.00 10.13
C TRP A 372 10.99 38.64 10.49
N ILE A 373 10.22 38.58 11.57
CA ILE A 373 9.50 37.36 11.96
C ILE A 373 8.46 36.96 10.91
N ARG A 374 7.79 37.93 10.26
CA ARG A 374 6.84 37.63 9.18
C ARG A 374 7.52 36.99 7.96
N TYR A 375 8.69 37.51 7.55
CA TYR A 375 9.47 36.90 6.46
C TYR A 375 10.06 35.54 6.85
N ALA A 376 10.56 35.40 8.07
CA ALA A 376 11.03 34.12 8.59
C ALA A 376 9.91 33.07 8.67
N ALA A 377 8.65 33.47 8.86
CA ALA A 377 7.50 32.60 8.88
C ALA A 377 7.07 32.09 7.49
N THR A 378 7.32 32.85 6.42
CA THR A 378 6.96 32.46 5.03
C THR A 378 8.04 31.61 4.37
N LEU A 379 9.31 31.79 4.76
CA LEU A 379 10.45 31.07 4.16
C LEU A 379 10.31 29.54 4.18
N PRO A 380 9.91 28.88 5.28
CA PRO A 380 9.71 27.43 5.27
C PRO A 380 8.70 26.95 4.21
N PHE A 381 7.59 27.68 4.01
CA PHE A 381 6.61 27.30 2.99
C PHE A 381 7.17 27.47 1.57
N ALA A 382 7.97 28.50 1.33
CA ALA A 382 8.66 28.67 0.04
C ALA A 382 9.66 27.54 -0.20
N VAL A 383 10.43 27.15 0.81
CA VAL A 383 11.37 26.01 0.73
C VAL A 383 10.61 24.71 0.45
N LEU A 384 9.49 24.45 1.13
CA LEU A 384 8.67 23.26 0.91
C LEU A 384 8.06 23.25 -0.51
N ALA A 385 7.59 24.40 -1.01
CA ALA A 385 7.11 24.51 -2.37
C ALA A 385 8.22 24.24 -3.40
N LEU A 386 9.42 24.80 -3.18
CA LEU A 386 10.58 24.56 -4.04
C LEU A 386 10.99 23.07 -4.03
N ASN A 387 10.98 22.44 -2.85
CA ASN A 387 11.24 21.00 -2.73
C ASN A 387 10.20 20.18 -3.50
N ALA A 388 8.91 20.48 -3.34
CA ALA A 388 7.85 19.79 -4.07
C ALA A 388 8.00 19.98 -5.61
N CYS A 389 8.31 21.19 -6.06
CA CYS A 389 8.59 21.46 -7.47
C CYS A 389 9.83 20.70 -7.97
N ALA A 390 10.88 20.59 -7.15
CA ALA A 390 12.08 19.85 -7.50
C ALA A 390 11.78 18.35 -7.62
N ILE A 391 11.03 17.74 -6.68
CA ILE A 391 10.59 16.35 -6.76
C ILE A 391 9.77 16.13 -8.04
N VAL A 392 8.83 17.02 -8.37
CA VAL A 392 8.02 16.91 -9.60
C VAL A 392 8.91 16.98 -10.84
N ARG A 393 9.94 17.83 -10.85
CA ARG A 393 10.87 17.99 -11.98
C ARG A 393 11.78 16.76 -12.15
N GLU A 394 12.24 16.16 -11.05
CA GLU A 394 13.04 14.92 -11.06
C GLU A 394 12.19 13.68 -11.41
N GLY A 395 10.89 13.75 -11.22
CA GLY A 395 9.93 12.65 -11.28
C GLY A 395 9.73 12.04 -9.90
N PRO A 396 8.52 12.17 -9.30
CA PRO A 396 8.22 11.58 -8.01
C PRO A 396 8.52 10.08 -8.02
N LEU A 397 9.25 9.59 -7.03
CA LEU A 397 9.79 8.22 -7.01
C LEU A 397 8.69 7.16 -7.16
N THR A 398 7.57 7.34 -6.45
CA THR A 398 6.40 6.46 -6.53
C THR A 398 5.70 6.53 -7.89
N TYR A 399 5.63 7.70 -8.51
CA TYR A 399 5.08 7.84 -9.86
C TYR A 399 5.95 7.17 -10.91
N VAL A 400 7.27 7.32 -10.81
CA VAL A 400 8.22 6.67 -11.74
C VAL A 400 8.17 5.16 -11.59
N GLU A 401 8.11 4.63 -10.35
CA GLU A 401 7.94 3.19 -10.10
C GLU A 401 6.65 2.68 -10.78
N GLY A 402 5.51 3.33 -10.55
CA GLY A 402 4.24 2.96 -11.18
C GLY A 402 4.30 3.03 -12.71
N THR A 403 4.93 4.07 -13.26
CA THR A 403 5.09 4.22 -14.71
C THR A 403 5.96 3.11 -15.30
N ARG A 404 7.09 2.78 -14.66
CA ARG A 404 7.94 1.66 -15.07
C ARG A 404 7.19 0.33 -15.03
N ASN A 405 6.36 0.14 -14.01
CA ASN A 405 5.55 -1.06 -13.86
C ASN A 405 4.51 -1.22 -14.99
N ILE A 406 3.80 -0.14 -15.38
CA ILE A 406 2.86 -0.19 -16.50
C ILE A 406 3.58 -0.28 -17.86
N ASP A 407 4.68 0.44 -18.06
CA ASP A 407 5.40 0.45 -19.33
C ASP A 407 5.95 -0.94 -19.69
N ALA A 408 6.33 -1.73 -18.68
CA ALA A 408 6.73 -3.12 -18.87
C ALA A 408 5.58 -3.99 -19.42
N ARG A 409 4.32 -3.72 -19.05
CA ARG A 409 3.14 -4.52 -19.42
C ARG A 409 2.40 -3.99 -20.66
N ARG A 410 2.48 -2.68 -20.89
CA ARG A 410 1.71 -1.94 -21.92
C ARG A 410 1.73 -2.55 -23.31
N PRO A 411 2.87 -3.07 -23.85
CA PRO A 411 2.89 -3.62 -25.19
C PRO A 411 1.90 -4.75 -25.40
N LEU A 412 1.80 -5.71 -24.46
CA LEU A 412 0.86 -6.82 -24.55
C LEU A 412 -0.56 -6.40 -24.12
N GLU A 413 -0.68 -5.53 -23.12
CA GLU A 413 -1.97 -4.98 -22.67
C GLU A 413 -2.66 -4.09 -23.73
N THR A 414 -1.94 -3.61 -24.74
CA THR A 414 -2.55 -2.91 -25.89
C THR A 414 -2.91 -3.84 -27.04
N GLN A 415 -2.11 -4.87 -27.29
CA GLN A 415 -2.28 -5.76 -28.46
C GLN A 415 -3.36 -6.84 -28.23
N ILE A 416 -3.39 -7.43 -27.03
CA ILE A 416 -4.23 -8.59 -26.72
C ILE A 416 -5.74 -8.24 -26.62
N PRO A 417 -6.18 -7.18 -25.91
CA PRO A 417 -7.60 -6.92 -25.66
C PRO A 417 -8.47 -6.74 -26.91
N PRO A 418 -8.03 -6.08 -27.99
CA PRO A 418 -8.83 -5.99 -29.21
C PRO A 418 -9.17 -7.36 -29.82
N VAL A 419 -8.20 -8.29 -29.82
CA VAL A 419 -8.39 -9.64 -30.35
C VAL A 419 -9.31 -10.46 -29.46
N LEU A 420 -9.12 -10.41 -28.14
CA LEU A 420 -10.01 -11.08 -27.19
C LEU A 420 -11.46 -10.58 -27.32
N ARG A 421 -11.67 -9.26 -27.44
CA ARG A 421 -12.99 -8.68 -27.65
C ARG A 421 -13.65 -9.19 -28.95
N ALA A 422 -12.90 -9.23 -30.05
CA ALA A 422 -13.41 -9.72 -31.33
C ALA A 422 -13.83 -11.20 -31.24
N LEU A 423 -13.02 -12.04 -30.59
CA LEU A 423 -13.31 -13.46 -30.39
C LEU A 423 -14.53 -13.66 -29.47
N LEU A 424 -14.65 -12.89 -28.41
CA LEU A 424 -15.78 -12.94 -27.48
C LEU A 424 -17.09 -12.47 -28.10
N ALA A 425 -17.06 -11.52 -29.04
CA ALA A 425 -18.23 -11.07 -29.79
C ALA A 425 -18.87 -12.20 -30.63
N THR A 426 -18.03 -13.14 -31.12
CA THR A 426 -18.50 -14.31 -31.88
C THR A 426 -18.86 -15.51 -30.99
N ARG A 427 -18.56 -15.46 -29.70
CA ARG A 427 -18.75 -16.55 -28.73
C ARG A 427 -19.47 -16.02 -27.49
N SER A 428 -20.74 -15.66 -27.63
CA SER A 428 -21.55 -15.10 -26.52
C SER A 428 -21.45 -15.96 -25.25
N GLY A 429 -21.04 -15.35 -24.13
CA GLY A 429 -20.88 -16.04 -22.85
C GLY A 429 -19.61 -16.92 -22.74
N GLY A 430 -18.68 -16.82 -23.70
CA GLY A 430 -17.45 -17.59 -23.68
C GLY A 430 -16.57 -17.31 -22.45
N ILE A 431 -16.03 -18.38 -21.84
CA ILE A 431 -15.08 -18.31 -20.72
C ILE A 431 -13.67 -18.14 -21.27
N VAL A 432 -12.87 -17.26 -20.64
CA VAL A 432 -11.46 -17.06 -20.97
C VAL A 432 -10.59 -17.65 -19.86
N LEU A 433 -9.77 -18.64 -20.19
CA LEU A 433 -8.72 -19.13 -19.30
C LEU A 433 -7.49 -18.23 -19.45
N MET A 434 -7.05 -17.55 -18.41
CA MET A 434 -5.92 -16.63 -18.43
C MET A 434 -5.33 -16.42 -17.02
N GLU A 435 -4.02 -16.23 -16.92
CA GLU A 435 -3.42 -15.69 -15.70
C GLU A 435 -3.66 -14.18 -15.58
N THR A 436 -3.90 -13.72 -14.36
CA THR A 436 -4.14 -12.31 -14.04
C THR A 436 -3.05 -11.70 -13.14
N SER A 437 -2.12 -12.50 -12.65
CA SER A 437 -1.07 -12.08 -11.71
C SER A 437 -0.06 -11.10 -12.33
N VAL A 438 0.33 -11.32 -13.58
CA VAL A 438 1.34 -10.49 -14.28
C VAL A 438 0.69 -9.38 -15.11
N TYR A 439 -0.45 -9.67 -15.77
CA TYR A 439 -1.16 -8.74 -16.65
C TYR A 439 -2.60 -8.49 -16.15
N PRO A 440 -2.78 -7.94 -14.94
CA PRO A 440 -4.11 -7.86 -14.33
C PRO A 440 -5.07 -6.93 -15.10
N GLN A 441 -4.59 -5.94 -15.85
CA GLN A 441 -5.45 -5.03 -16.60
C GLN A 441 -6.11 -5.67 -17.83
N LEU A 442 -5.65 -6.83 -18.31
CA LEU A 442 -6.24 -7.48 -19.49
C LEU A 442 -7.74 -7.74 -19.32
N VAL A 443 -8.21 -8.07 -18.12
CA VAL A 443 -9.62 -8.28 -17.83
C VAL A 443 -10.44 -7.01 -18.08
N THR A 444 -10.05 -5.90 -17.47
CA THR A 444 -10.74 -4.61 -17.60
C THR A 444 -10.61 -4.00 -18.99
N LEU A 445 -9.44 -4.12 -19.61
CA LEU A 445 -9.17 -3.66 -20.97
C LEU A 445 -9.94 -4.49 -22.02
N THR A 446 -10.22 -5.77 -21.76
CA THR A 446 -11.07 -6.60 -22.61
C THR A 446 -12.54 -6.27 -22.42
N GLY A 447 -12.94 -5.69 -21.29
CA GLY A 447 -14.32 -5.29 -21.01
C GLY A 447 -15.18 -6.41 -20.46
N ILE A 448 -14.59 -7.48 -19.93
CA ILE A 448 -15.30 -8.64 -19.38
C ILE A 448 -15.40 -8.59 -17.85
N PRO A 449 -16.43 -9.18 -17.23
CA PRO A 449 -16.48 -9.36 -15.79
C PRO A 449 -15.51 -10.47 -15.36
N LEU A 450 -15.03 -10.44 -14.11
CA LEU A 450 -14.11 -11.45 -13.59
C LEU A 450 -14.70 -12.87 -13.64
N ARG A 451 -16.00 -13.04 -13.39
CA ARG A 451 -16.67 -14.34 -13.50
C ARG A 451 -16.68 -14.95 -14.92
N GLN A 452 -16.28 -14.18 -15.94
CA GLN A 452 -16.11 -14.68 -17.31
C GLN A 452 -14.67 -15.14 -17.58
N THR A 453 -13.77 -15.03 -16.60
CA THR A 453 -12.43 -15.59 -16.64
C THR A 453 -12.32 -16.78 -15.71
N ILE A 454 -11.52 -17.78 -16.07
CA ILE A 454 -10.95 -18.75 -15.13
C ILE A 454 -9.47 -18.36 -14.98
N ASN A 455 -9.06 -18.11 -13.74
CA ASN A 455 -7.71 -17.66 -13.43
C ASN A 455 -7.19 -18.32 -12.14
N GLU A 456 -5.93 -18.09 -11.80
CA GLU A 456 -5.25 -18.68 -10.66
C GLU A 456 -5.95 -18.49 -9.30
N SER A 457 -6.85 -17.51 -9.19
CA SER A 457 -7.65 -17.28 -7.97
C SER A 457 -8.87 -18.18 -7.85
N ASP A 458 -9.28 -18.83 -8.95
CA ASP A 458 -10.46 -19.71 -8.99
C ASP A 458 -10.16 -21.14 -8.54
N LYS A 459 -8.92 -21.43 -8.07
CA LYS A 459 -8.48 -22.70 -7.47
C LYS A 459 -8.95 -23.96 -8.24
N GLN A 460 -10.01 -24.62 -7.75
CA GLN A 460 -10.50 -25.88 -8.33
C GLN A 460 -10.93 -25.73 -9.79
N PHE A 461 -11.55 -24.60 -10.19
CA PHE A 461 -11.88 -24.34 -11.57
C PHE A 461 -10.63 -24.15 -12.44
N TYR A 462 -9.62 -23.49 -11.89
CA TYR A 462 -8.34 -23.28 -12.57
C TYR A 462 -7.60 -24.60 -12.76
N GLN A 463 -7.50 -25.45 -11.72
CA GLN A 463 -6.87 -26.77 -11.82
C GLN A 463 -7.61 -27.68 -12.83
N ALA A 464 -8.95 -27.66 -12.83
CA ALA A 464 -9.73 -28.40 -13.81
C ALA A 464 -9.49 -27.89 -15.25
N ALA A 465 -9.37 -26.58 -15.41
CA ALA A 465 -9.09 -25.97 -16.72
C ALA A 465 -7.65 -26.24 -17.19
N LEU A 466 -6.66 -26.32 -16.30
CA LEU A 466 -5.30 -26.73 -16.65
C LEU A 466 -5.25 -28.22 -17.09
N ALA A 467 -6.06 -29.10 -16.47
CA ALA A 467 -6.11 -30.51 -16.83
C ALA A 467 -6.80 -30.76 -18.20
N ALA A 468 -7.74 -29.88 -18.61
CA ALA A 468 -8.46 -30.00 -19.89
C ALA A 468 -8.86 -28.61 -20.43
N PRO A 469 -7.93 -27.79 -20.95
CA PRO A 469 -8.20 -26.41 -21.31
C PRO A 469 -9.34 -26.25 -22.33
N ALA A 470 -9.37 -27.07 -23.37
CA ALA A 470 -10.39 -27.03 -24.42
C ALA A 470 -11.81 -27.35 -23.91
N ALA A 471 -11.93 -28.11 -22.82
CA ALA A 471 -13.22 -28.49 -22.25
C ALA A 471 -13.80 -27.42 -21.31
N HIS A 472 -12.95 -26.60 -20.70
CA HIS A 472 -13.34 -25.63 -19.65
C HIS A 472 -13.35 -24.17 -20.12
N ALA A 473 -12.67 -23.86 -21.22
CA ALA A 473 -12.60 -22.49 -21.74
C ALA A 473 -12.84 -22.42 -23.24
N SER A 474 -13.57 -21.40 -23.66
CA SER A 474 -13.81 -21.10 -25.10
C SER A 474 -12.60 -20.43 -25.73
N ILE A 475 -11.85 -19.68 -24.93
CA ILE A 475 -10.63 -18.96 -25.31
C ILE A 475 -9.57 -19.23 -24.24
N VAL A 476 -8.35 -19.50 -24.66
CA VAL A 476 -7.21 -19.72 -23.77
C VAL A 476 -6.12 -18.71 -24.14
N LEU A 477 -5.70 -17.89 -23.17
CA LEU A 477 -4.57 -16.99 -23.30
C LEU A 477 -3.41 -17.56 -22.48
N ALA A 478 -2.37 -17.99 -23.14
CA ALA A 478 -1.17 -18.57 -22.53
C ALA A 478 0.04 -17.66 -22.79
N PHE A 479 0.85 -17.42 -21.76
CA PHE A 479 2.16 -16.77 -21.88
C PHE A 479 3.26 -17.82 -21.86
N ASP A 480 4.29 -17.67 -22.69
CA ASP A 480 5.39 -18.64 -22.77
C ASP A 480 5.97 -18.94 -21.38
N GLY A 481 5.85 -20.18 -20.95
CA GLY A 481 6.38 -20.68 -19.68
C GLY A 481 5.46 -20.51 -18.46
N ASP A 482 4.23 -19.98 -18.62
CA ASP A 482 3.23 -19.99 -17.55
C ASP A 482 2.56 -21.37 -17.38
N GLU A 483 1.76 -21.55 -16.33
CA GLU A 483 1.04 -22.80 -16.07
C GLU A 483 0.05 -23.15 -17.20
N ILE A 484 -0.52 -22.13 -17.84
CA ILE A 484 -1.46 -22.32 -18.95
C ILE A 484 -0.74 -22.80 -20.23
N ASP A 485 0.44 -22.24 -20.53
CA ASP A 485 1.29 -22.70 -21.64
C ASP A 485 1.70 -24.17 -21.46
N HIS A 486 2.12 -24.52 -20.24
CA HIS A 486 2.41 -25.93 -19.90
C HIS A 486 1.18 -26.82 -20.07
N ALA A 487 0.02 -26.38 -19.64
CA ALA A 487 -1.24 -27.11 -19.79
C ALA A 487 -1.64 -27.27 -21.27
N VAL A 488 -1.53 -26.22 -22.08
CA VAL A 488 -1.83 -26.27 -23.53
C VAL A 488 -0.87 -27.23 -24.24
N ARG A 489 0.41 -27.23 -23.91
CA ARG A 489 1.40 -28.17 -24.49
C ARG A 489 1.13 -29.61 -24.10
N ALA A 490 0.66 -29.86 -22.87
CA ALA A 490 0.33 -31.20 -22.39
C ALA A 490 -1.01 -31.69 -22.99
N HIS A 491 -1.96 -30.80 -23.23
CA HIS A 491 -3.32 -31.11 -23.69
C HIS A 491 -3.74 -30.28 -24.90
N PRO A 492 -3.06 -30.39 -26.07
CA PRO A 492 -3.31 -29.53 -27.23
C PRO A 492 -4.60 -29.89 -27.99
N VAL A 493 -5.18 -31.05 -27.74
CA VAL A 493 -6.35 -31.54 -28.47
C VAL A 493 -7.56 -30.65 -28.24
N GLY A 494 -8.21 -30.23 -29.34
CA GLY A 494 -9.37 -29.37 -29.28
C GLY A 494 -9.07 -27.87 -29.18
N LEU A 495 -7.78 -27.48 -29.24
CA LEU A 495 -7.35 -26.09 -29.27
C LEU A 495 -6.75 -25.73 -30.64
N THR A 496 -7.10 -24.55 -31.16
CA THR A 496 -6.53 -23.97 -32.38
C THR A 496 -5.90 -22.61 -32.03
N ALA A 497 -4.61 -22.47 -32.33
CA ALA A 497 -3.91 -21.19 -32.16
C ALA A 497 -4.46 -20.16 -33.16
N VAL A 498 -4.84 -18.99 -32.67
CA VAL A 498 -5.39 -17.89 -33.47
C VAL A 498 -4.33 -16.84 -33.75
N GLN A 499 -3.65 -16.38 -32.72
CA GLN A 499 -2.66 -15.30 -32.83
C GLN A 499 -1.61 -15.38 -31.74
N ARG A 500 -0.36 -15.08 -32.12
CA ARG A 500 0.77 -14.93 -31.21
C ARG A 500 1.18 -13.46 -31.14
N PHE A 501 1.49 -12.99 -29.94
CA PHE A 501 1.93 -11.64 -29.62
C PHE A 501 3.34 -11.70 -29.04
N THR A 502 4.17 -10.75 -29.44
CA THR A 502 5.54 -10.62 -28.94
C THR A 502 5.80 -9.19 -28.51
N ALA A 503 6.54 -9.01 -27.43
CA ALA A 503 7.01 -7.71 -26.96
C ALA A 503 8.43 -7.83 -26.41
N PRO A 504 9.31 -6.83 -26.62
CA PRO A 504 10.67 -6.88 -26.12
C PRO A 504 10.70 -7.02 -24.58
N GLY A 505 11.50 -7.98 -24.09
CA GLY A 505 11.66 -8.21 -22.64
C GLY A 505 10.45 -8.82 -21.93
N GLN A 506 9.43 -9.25 -22.69
CA GLN A 506 8.22 -9.90 -22.17
C GLN A 506 8.10 -11.33 -22.71
N PRO A 507 7.51 -12.28 -21.95
CA PRO A 507 7.14 -13.56 -22.52
C PRO A 507 6.12 -13.35 -23.66
N SER A 508 6.24 -14.12 -24.75
CA SER A 508 5.23 -14.05 -25.82
C SER A 508 3.92 -14.61 -25.31
N ALA A 509 2.81 -14.11 -25.85
CA ALA A 509 1.47 -14.60 -25.53
C ALA A 509 0.84 -15.25 -26.77
N THR A 510 0.10 -16.34 -26.58
CA THR A 510 -0.66 -16.99 -27.65
C THR A 510 -2.13 -17.13 -27.23
N ILE A 511 -3.02 -16.71 -28.12
CA ILE A 511 -4.46 -16.94 -27.96
C ILE A 511 -4.84 -18.22 -28.72
N TYR A 512 -5.49 -19.12 -28.04
CA TYR A 512 -6.12 -20.31 -28.59
C TYR A 512 -7.64 -20.21 -28.47
N VAL A 513 -8.35 -20.85 -29.40
CA VAL A 513 -9.79 -21.05 -29.31
C VAL A 513 -10.10 -22.53 -29.20
N SER A 514 -11.08 -22.85 -28.37
CA SER A 514 -11.59 -24.21 -28.26
C SER A 514 -12.48 -24.54 -29.46
N ASN A 515 -12.29 -25.74 -30.03
CA ASN A 515 -13.15 -26.34 -31.05
C ASN A 515 -14.31 -27.16 -30.44
N ALA A 516 -14.33 -27.30 -29.11
CA ALA A 516 -15.43 -27.93 -28.39
C ALA A 516 -16.71 -27.08 -28.52
N PRO A 517 -17.91 -27.66 -28.60
CA PRO A 517 -19.15 -26.90 -28.56
C PRO A 517 -19.16 -26.09 -27.26
N ALA A 518 -19.52 -24.79 -27.39
CA ALA A 518 -19.52 -23.86 -26.28
C ALA A 518 -20.22 -24.46 -25.05
N LEU A 519 -19.51 -24.65 -23.97
CA LEU A 519 -20.10 -24.98 -22.67
C LEU A 519 -20.91 -23.76 -22.22
N ASN A 520 -22.14 -23.65 -22.75
CA ASN A 520 -23.11 -22.66 -22.31
C ASN A 520 -23.66 -23.08 -20.94
N LYS A 521 -22.86 -22.94 -19.87
CA LYS A 521 -23.39 -22.74 -18.51
C LYS A 521 -22.23 -22.76 -17.53
N ALA A 522 -22.04 -21.68 -16.79
CA ALA A 522 -21.48 -21.77 -15.45
C ALA A 522 -22.20 -22.91 -14.71
N PRO A 523 -21.53 -23.81 -13.99
CA PRO A 523 -22.20 -24.85 -13.22
C PRO A 523 -23.27 -24.20 -12.35
N ALA A 524 -24.49 -24.72 -12.43
CA ALA A 524 -25.61 -24.28 -11.64
C ALA A 524 -25.21 -24.28 -10.14
N ARG A 525 -25.73 -23.28 -9.42
CA ARG A 525 -25.49 -22.97 -8.00
C ARG A 525 -25.57 -24.18 -7.10
#